data_91e2bbdc13a9e5c732467058cc2374bf
#
_entry.id   91e2bbdc13a9e5c732467058cc2374bf
#
_cell.length_a   1.000
_cell.length_b   1.000
_cell.length_c   1.000
_cell.angle_alpha   90.00
_cell.angle_beta   90.00
_cell.angle_gamma   90.00
#
_symmetry.space_group_name_H-M   'P 1'
#
loop_
_entity.id
_entity.type
_entity.pdbx_description
1 polymer ?
#
loop_
_entity_poly.entity_id
_entity_poly.type
_entity_poly.pdbx_seq_one_letter_code
_entity_poly.pdbx_strand_id
1 'polypeptide(L)'
;LTKLYCANCKLTSLDLSANPKLTDLYCSDNGLTLLEISNCTALTDLSCRFNSLASLDVSRATELRDLDCGYNETIAALDLSRCKKLERVDCAKNRIAELDLSDNPLLVSVRCEQNALTLLDVSGCTALESLMCYGNELAELRTDGLAVLDFLNCSQNRLPSLDLSD
;
A
#
# COMPACT_ATOMS: atom_id res chain seq x y z
N LEU A 1 -8.08 -16.95 -16.69
CA LEU A 1 -6.86 -16.88 -15.91
C LEU A 1 -7.19 -16.48 -14.48
N THR A 2 -6.54 -17.15 -13.49
CA THR A 2 -6.69 -16.81 -12.05
C THR A 2 -5.41 -16.25 -11.44
N LYS A 3 -4.24 -16.62 -11.98
CA LYS A 3 -2.93 -16.14 -11.52
C LYS A 3 -2.07 -15.72 -12.72
N LEU A 4 -1.45 -14.54 -12.62
CA LEU A 4 -0.55 -14.01 -13.62
C LEU A 4 0.74 -13.52 -12.95
N TYR A 5 1.86 -14.11 -13.35
CA TYR A 5 3.20 -13.77 -12.93
C TYR A 5 3.99 -13.30 -14.16
N CYS A 6 4.17 -11.99 -14.31
CA CYS A 6 4.85 -11.37 -15.45
C CYS A 6 5.86 -10.29 -15.01
N ALA A 7 6.48 -10.51 -13.84
CA ALA A 7 7.52 -9.61 -13.36
C ALA A 7 8.75 -9.63 -14.27
N ASN A 8 9.45 -8.48 -14.38
CA ASN A 8 10.69 -8.30 -15.13
C ASN A 8 10.58 -8.74 -16.60
N CYS A 9 9.46 -8.45 -17.26
CA CYS A 9 9.19 -8.78 -18.65
C CYS A 9 9.35 -7.61 -19.62
N LYS A 10 9.74 -6.42 -19.11
CA LYS A 10 9.86 -5.17 -19.88
C LYS A 10 8.52 -4.74 -20.51
N LEU A 11 7.40 -5.08 -19.87
CA LEU A 11 6.07 -4.68 -20.32
C LEU A 11 5.90 -3.17 -20.20
N THR A 12 5.34 -2.54 -21.22
CA THR A 12 4.92 -1.14 -21.20
C THR A 12 3.40 -0.97 -21.12
N SER A 13 2.67 -2.05 -21.35
CA SER A 13 1.21 -2.13 -21.20
C SER A 13 0.79 -3.53 -20.80
N LEU A 14 -0.36 -3.66 -20.14
CA LEU A 14 -0.95 -4.93 -19.73
C LEU A 14 -2.47 -4.81 -19.81
N ASP A 15 -3.10 -5.58 -20.69
CA ASP A 15 -4.56 -5.63 -20.82
C ASP A 15 -5.12 -6.81 -20.00
N LEU A 16 -5.90 -6.48 -18.99
CA LEU A 16 -6.56 -7.43 -18.09
C LEU A 16 -8.10 -7.39 -18.22
N SER A 17 -8.63 -6.70 -19.23
CA SER A 17 -10.07 -6.47 -19.41
C SER A 17 -10.91 -7.76 -19.47
N ALA A 18 -10.32 -8.86 -19.95
CA ALA A 18 -10.96 -10.17 -20.06
C ALA A 18 -10.64 -11.14 -18.89
N ASN A 19 -10.11 -10.66 -17.75
CA ASN A 19 -9.64 -11.51 -16.65
C ASN A 19 -10.35 -11.25 -15.30
N PRO A 20 -11.71 -11.28 -15.22
CA PRO A 20 -12.42 -10.94 -13.99
C PRO A 20 -12.23 -11.96 -12.85
N LYS A 21 -11.64 -13.13 -13.12
CA LYS A 21 -11.36 -14.18 -12.14
C LYS A 21 -9.91 -14.16 -11.64
N LEU A 22 -9.14 -13.11 -12.00
CA LEU A 22 -7.76 -12.98 -11.56
C LEU A 22 -7.73 -12.73 -10.05
N THR A 23 -7.03 -13.59 -9.31
CA THR A 23 -6.82 -13.51 -7.87
C THR A 23 -5.43 -13.00 -7.51
N ASP A 24 -4.43 -13.37 -8.30
CA ASP A 24 -3.03 -13.04 -8.06
C ASP A 24 -2.42 -12.37 -9.30
N LEU A 25 -1.94 -11.15 -9.13
CA LEU A 25 -1.23 -10.39 -10.17
C LEU A 25 0.13 -9.92 -9.67
N TYR A 26 1.19 -10.44 -10.26
CA TYR A 26 2.57 -10.05 -10.01
C TYR A 26 3.19 -9.51 -11.30
N CYS A 27 3.18 -8.17 -11.46
CA CYS A 27 3.67 -7.47 -12.66
C CYS A 27 4.79 -6.46 -12.32
N SER A 28 5.53 -6.74 -11.25
CA SER A 28 6.64 -5.90 -10.76
C SER A 28 7.80 -5.81 -11.78
N ASP A 29 8.67 -4.81 -11.60
CA ASP A 29 9.88 -4.64 -12.44
C ASP A 29 9.55 -4.59 -13.95
N ASN A 30 8.65 -3.68 -14.33
CA ASN A 30 8.27 -3.45 -15.71
C ASN A 30 8.30 -1.93 -16.02
N GLY A 31 7.87 -1.54 -17.20
CA GLY A 31 7.75 -0.16 -17.65
C GLY A 31 6.30 0.34 -17.71
N LEU A 32 5.43 -0.17 -16.83
CA LEU A 32 4.02 0.20 -16.84
C LEU A 32 3.83 1.62 -16.32
N THR A 33 3.13 2.45 -17.10
CA THR A 33 2.72 3.81 -16.70
C THR A 33 1.25 3.87 -16.29
N LEU A 34 0.48 2.85 -16.63
CA LEU A 34 -0.93 2.65 -16.29
C LEU A 34 -1.17 1.17 -16.00
N LEU A 35 -1.98 0.87 -15.00
CA LEU A 35 -2.45 -0.48 -14.68
C LEU A 35 -3.95 -0.44 -14.41
N GLU A 36 -4.73 -0.94 -15.38
CA GLU A 36 -6.19 -1.02 -15.29
C GLU A 36 -6.61 -2.38 -14.71
N ILE A 37 -7.06 -2.39 -13.47
CA ILE A 37 -7.54 -3.60 -12.76
C ILE A 37 -9.03 -3.55 -12.40
N SER A 38 -9.78 -2.59 -12.93
CA SER A 38 -11.19 -2.38 -12.60
C SER A 38 -12.09 -3.61 -12.84
N ASN A 39 -11.71 -4.48 -13.77
CA ASN A 39 -12.40 -5.75 -14.03
C ASN A 39 -11.90 -6.92 -13.18
N CYS A 40 -10.76 -6.79 -12.47
CA CYS A 40 -10.17 -7.86 -11.67
C CYS A 40 -10.75 -7.87 -10.25
N THR A 41 -12.08 -7.99 -10.14
CA THR A 41 -12.80 -7.85 -8.86
C THR A 41 -12.55 -8.98 -7.86
N ALA A 42 -11.94 -10.09 -8.29
CA ALA A 42 -11.55 -11.21 -7.42
C ALA A 42 -10.11 -11.10 -6.89
N LEU A 43 -9.42 -9.98 -7.14
CA LEU A 43 -8.01 -9.83 -6.82
C LEU A 43 -7.80 -9.82 -5.30
N THR A 44 -6.93 -10.72 -4.82
CA THR A 44 -6.52 -10.85 -3.43
C THR A 44 -5.07 -10.39 -3.22
N ASP A 45 -4.22 -10.58 -4.22
CA ASP A 45 -2.79 -10.31 -4.16
C ASP A 45 -2.37 -9.49 -5.38
N LEU A 46 -1.84 -8.29 -5.16
CA LEU A 46 -1.34 -7.40 -6.20
C LEU A 46 0.08 -6.94 -5.88
N SER A 47 1.03 -7.27 -6.75
CA SER A 47 2.35 -6.65 -6.73
C SER A 47 2.65 -5.99 -8.08
N CYS A 48 2.72 -4.66 -8.06
CA CYS A 48 3.05 -3.81 -9.20
C CYS A 48 4.22 -2.86 -8.90
N ARG A 49 5.06 -3.23 -7.91
CA ARG A 49 6.23 -2.44 -7.51
C ARG A 49 7.23 -2.28 -8.65
N PHE A 50 8.13 -1.30 -8.55
CA PHE A 50 9.14 -1.00 -9.57
C PHE A 50 8.54 -0.88 -10.98
N ASN A 51 7.56 0.03 -11.11
CA ASN A 51 6.99 0.48 -12.37
C ASN A 51 7.07 2.02 -12.43
N SER A 52 6.32 2.64 -13.32
CA SER A 52 6.22 4.10 -13.45
C SER A 52 4.76 4.55 -13.41
N LEU A 53 3.96 3.92 -12.52
CA LEU A 53 2.53 4.20 -12.40
C LEU A 53 2.32 5.62 -11.86
N ALA A 54 1.57 6.44 -12.58
CA ALA A 54 1.19 7.78 -12.12
C ALA A 54 0.09 7.74 -11.05
N SER A 55 -0.75 6.71 -11.08
CA SER A 55 -1.83 6.45 -10.13
C SER A 55 -2.16 4.96 -10.11
N LEU A 56 -2.84 4.51 -9.06
CA LEU A 56 -3.36 3.15 -8.94
C LEU A 56 -4.77 3.20 -8.33
N ASP A 57 -5.76 2.74 -9.08
CA ASP A 57 -7.13 2.60 -8.59
C ASP A 57 -7.41 1.15 -8.18
N VAL A 58 -7.55 0.92 -6.87
CA VAL A 58 -7.89 -0.37 -6.26
C VAL A 58 -9.34 -0.45 -5.77
N SER A 59 -10.17 0.56 -6.06
CA SER A 59 -11.52 0.69 -5.52
C SER A 59 -12.46 -0.49 -5.85
N ARG A 60 -12.16 -1.23 -6.92
CA ARG A 60 -12.92 -2.43 -7.33
C ARG A 60 -12.33 -3.74 -6.80
N ALA A 61 -11.11 -3.72 -6.26
CA ALA A 61 -10.42 -4.90 -5.72
C ALA A 61 -10.77 -5.10 -4.22
N THR A 62 -12.05 -5.26 -3.92
CA THR A 62 -12.58 -5.33 -2.54
C THR A 62 -12.17 -6.60 -1.76
N GLU A 63 -11.62 -7.59 -2.45
CA GLU A 63 -11.08 -8.82 -1.87
C GLU A 63 -9.59 -8.75 -1.54
N LEU A 64 -8.94 -7.59 -1.83
CA LEU A 64 -7.50 -7.41 -1.71
C LEU A 64 -7.03 -7.58 -0.25
N ARG A 65 -6.00 -8.42 -0.06
CA ARG A 65 -5.34 -8.72 1.20
C ARG A 65 -3.89 -8.24 1.21
N ASP A 66 -3.22 -8.39 0.09
CA ASP A 66 -1.83 -7.99 -0.12
C ASP A 66 -1.71 -7.00 -1.25
N LEU A 67 -1.19 -5.80 -0.95
CA LEU A 67 -0.89 -4.77 -1.94
C LEU A 67 0.58 -4.35 -1.83
N ASP A 68 1.33 -4.55 -2.92
CA ASP A 68 2.67 -3.98 -3.09
C ASP A 68 2.68 -3.09 -4.35
N CYS A 69 2.59 -1.78 -4.13
CA CYS A 69 2.70 -0.74 -5.14
C CYS A 69 3.90 0.19 -4.91
N GLY A 70 4.85 -0.26 -4.11
CA GLY A 70 6.05 0.50 -3.78
C GLY A 70 6.95 0.79 -5.00
N TYR A 71 7.86 1.76 -4.87
CA TYR A 71 8.86 2.08 -5.89
C TYR A 71 8.25 2.42 -7.26
N ASN A 72 7.14 3.14 -7.28
CA ASN A 72 6.64 3.76 -8.51
C ASN A 72 7.09 5.22 -8.64
N GLU A 73 7.51 5.85 -7.53
CA GLU A 73 8.07 7.20 -7.43
C GLU A 73 7.13 8.35 -7.83
N THR A 74 5.92 8.04 -8.29
CA THR A 74 4.98 9.02 -8.87
C THR A 74 3.57 8.95 -8.31
N ILE A 75 3.18 7.85 -7.63
CA ILE A 75 1.85 7.76 -7.01
C ILE A 75 1.74 8.82 -5.90
N ALA A 76 0.84 9.78 -6.10
CA ALA A 76 0.64 10.89 -5.17
C ALA A 76 -0.54 10.70 -4.22
N ALA A 77 -1.46 9.79 -4.56
CA ALA A 77 -2.62 9.45 -3.75
C ALA A 77 -2.93 7.95 -3.87
N LEU A 78 -3.38 7.35 -2.78
CA LEU A 78 -3.77 5.95 -2.72
C LEU A 78 -5.00 5.83 -1.82
N ASP A 79 -6.16 5.52 -2.40
CA ASP A 79 -7.41 5.30 -1.67
C ASP A 79 -7.59 3.80 -1.38
N LEU A 80 -7.53 3.43 -0.10
CA LEU A 80 -7.68 2.05 0.39
C LEU A 80 -9.04 1.82 1.08
N SER A 81 -9.94 2.79 1.11
CA SER A 81 -11.20 2.76 1.85
C SER A 81 -12.12 1.61 1.46
N ARG A 82 -11.96 1.06 0.24
CA ARG A 82 -12.75 -0.09 -0.24
C ARG A 82 -12.07 -1.43 -0.01
N CYS A 83 -10.78 -1.44 0.36
CA CYS A 83 -9.97 -2.65 0.56
C CYS A 83 -10.02 -3.13 2.03
N LYS A 84 -11.21 -3.37 2.57
CA LYS A 84 -11.43 -3.66 4.01
C LYS A 84 -10.87 -4.99 4.50
N LYS A 85 -10.37 -5.84 3.59
CA LYS A 85 -9.71 -7.12 3.89
C LYS A 85 -8.18 -7.04 3.85
N LEU A 86 -7.66 -5.81 3.68
CA LEU A 86 -6.23 -5.61 3.53
C LEU A 86 -5.48 -5.99 4.82
N GLU A 87 -4.52 -6.88 4.68
CA GLU A 87 -3.66 -7.40 5.74
C GLU A 87 -2.23 -6.81 5.63
N ARG A 88 -1.77 -6.57 4.41
CA ARG A 88 -0.46 -5.99 4.14
C ARG A 88 -0.51 -4.93 3.05
N VAL A 89 0.16 -3.81 3.29
CA VAL A 89 0.35 -2.77 2.29
C VAL A 89 1.81 -2.32 2.25
N ASP A 90 2.40 -2.34 1.05
CA ASP A 90 3.67 -1.68 0.75
C ASP A 90 3.41 -0.62 -0.34
N CYS A 91 3.48 0.64 0.06
CA CYS A 91 3.40 1.79 -0.83
C CYS A 91 4.65 2.69 -0.71
N ALA A 92 5.76 2.10 -0.25
CA ALA A 92 7.02 2.80 -0.05
C ALA A 92 7.56 3.44 -1.34
N LYS A 93 8.36 4.50 -1.19
CA LYS A 93 9.01 5.21 -2.31
C LYS A 93 8.03 5.66 -3.39
N ASN A 94 7.08 6.47 -2.96
CA ASN A 94 6.12 7.16 -3.79
C ASN A 94 6.08 8.67 -3.41
N ARG A 95 5.01 9.38 -3.72
CA ARG A 95 4.81 10.81 -3.38
C ARG A 95 3.51 11.01 -2.59
N ILE A 96 3.07 10.01 -1.85
CA ILE A 96 1.82 10.03 -1.11
C ILE A 96 1.93 11.06 0.00
N ALA A 97 1.03 12.04 0.00
CA ALA A 97 0.99 13.10 1.01
C ALA A 97 0.00 12.80 2.14
N GLU A 98 -1.02 12.00 1.86
CA GLU A 98 -2.06 11.58 2.80
C GLU A 98 -2.34 10.09 2.62
N LEU A 99 -2.42 9.35 3.73
CA LEU A 99 -2.75 7.92 3.74
C LEU A 99 -3.74 7.66 4.86
N ASP A 100 -5.00 7.44 4.50
CA ASP A 100 -6.06 7.07 5.43
C ASP A 100 -6.18 5.55 5.51
N LEU A 101 -5.97 5.00 6.71
CA LEU A 101 -6.04 3.57 7.02
C LEU A 101 -7.19 3.24 7.96
N SER A 102 -8.09 4.18 8.25
CA SER A 102 -9.20 4.01 9.19
C SER A 102 -10.18 2.89 8.80
N ASP A 103 -10.28 2.58 7.52
CA ASP A 103 -11.13 1.51 6.96
C ASP A 103 -10.41 0.13 6.86
N ASN A 104 -9.16 0.00 7.36
CA ASN A 104 -8.33 -1.18 7.19
C ASN A 104 -7.90 -1.83 8.53
N PRO A 105 -8.85 -2.24 9.39
CA PRO A 105 -8.54 -2.73 10.75
C PRO A 105 -7.81 -4.08 10.79
N LEU A 106 -7.70 -4.79 9.66
CA LEU A 106 -7.03 -6.09 9.57
C LEU A 106 -5.54 -5.97 9.17
N LEU A 107 -5.03 -4.75 9.01
CA LEU A 107 -3.63 -4.54 8.66
C LEU A 107 -2.69 -5.09 9.74
N VAL A 108 -1.80 -5.98 9.32
CA VAL A 108 -0.72 -6.58 10.10
C VAL A 108 0.61 -5.91 9.79
N SER A 109 0.80 -5.45 8.56
CA SER A 109 2.03 -4.78 8.13
C SER A 109 1.76 -3.60 7.23
N VAL A 110 2.35 -2.45 7.57
CA VAL A 110 2.31 -1.22 6.76
C VAL A 110 3.72 -0.76 6.46
N ARG A 111 4.00 -0.59 5.17
CA ARG A 111 5.22 0.02 4.65
C ARG A 111 4.85 1.24 3.80
N CYS A 112 5.09 2.41 4.34
CA CYS A 112 4.82 3.70 3.69
C CYS A 112 6.03 4.64 3.75
N GLU A 113 7.23 4.05 3.94
CA GLU A 113 8.46 4.82 4.03
C GLU A 113 8.79 5.57 2.73
N GLN A 114 9.52 6.69 2.88
CA GLN A 114 9.98 7.52 1.76
C GLN A 114 8.83 8.00 0.88
N ASN A 115 7.88 8.67 1.52
CA ASN A 115 6.76 9.39 0.93
C ASN A 115 6.78 10.86 1.42
N ALA A 116 5.67 11.58 1.30
CA ALA A 116 5.52 12.97 1.73
C ALA A 116 4.46 13.13 2.85
N LEU A 117 4.26 12.08 3.67
CA LEU A 117 3.25 12.08 4.74
C LEU A 117 3.62 13.09 5.83
N THR A 118 2.66 13.93 6.23
CA THR A 118 2.81 14.88 7.33
C THR A 118 2.13 14.43 8.62
N LEU A 119 1.15 13.57 8.51
CA LEU A 119 0.42 12.89 9.59
C LEU A 119 0.22 11.43 9.19
N LEU A 120 0.33 10.53 10.14
CA LEU A 120 -0.10 9.13 9.97
C LEU A 120 -0.86 8.70 11.23
N ASP A 121 -2.09 8.25 11.03
CA ASP A 121 -2.94 7.69 12.09
C ASP A 121 -3.16 6.20 11.82
N VAL A 122 -2.63 5.36 12.70
CA VAL A 122 -2.76 3.90 12.65
C VAL A 122 -3.52 3.35 13.87
N SER A 123 -4.13 4.22 14.68
CA SER A 123 -4.86 3.84 15.91
C SER A 123 -6.01 2.86 15.64
N GLY A 124 -6.60 2.88 14.43
CA GLY A 124 -7.61 1.90 13.99
C GLY A 124 -7.09 0.53 13.59
N CYS A 125 -5.75 0.39 13.39
CA CYS A 125 -5.13 -0.83 12.89
C CYS A 125 -4.70 -1.75 14.05
N THR A 126 -5.64 -2.21 14.87
CA THR A 126 -5.35 -2.93 16.13
C THR A 126 -4.65 -4.29 15.97
N ALA A 127 -4.56 -4.81 14.75
CA ALA A 127 -3.80 -6.02 14.41
C ALA A 127 -2.38 -5.72 13.91
N LEU A 128 -1.95 -4.43 13.92
CA LEU A 128 -0.69 -4.03 13.32
C LEU A 128 0.51 -4.52 14.15
N GLU A 129 1.34 -5.35 13.54
CA GLU A 129 2.57 -5.90 14.12
C GLU A 129 3.82 -5.15 13.63
N SER A 130 3.78 -4.60 12.42
CA SER A 130 4.94 -3.95 11.82
C SER A 130 4.58 -2.66 11.09
N LEU A 131 5.25 -1.55 11.45
CA LEU A 131 5.10 -0.24 10.82
C LEU A 131 6.45 0.31 10.37
N MET A 132 6.61 0.52 9.06
CA MET A 132 7.73 1.27 8.48
C MET A 132 7.20 2.57 7.87
N CYS A 133 7.51 3.70 8.50
CA CYS A 133 7.10 5.03 8.03
C CYS A 133 8.28 6.03 8.02
N TYR A 134 9.52 5.52 8.00
CA TYR A 134 10.71 6.38 7.99
C TYR A 134 10.83 7.21 6.71
N GLY A 135 11.55 8.34 6.79
CA GLY A 135 11.82 9.16 5.61
C GLY A 135 10.57 9.84 5.04
N ASN A 136 9.68 10.29 5.91
CA ASN A 136 8.52 11.13 5.61
C ASN A 136 8.69 12.53 6.23
N GLU A 137 7.63 13.30 6.27
CA GLU A 137 7.57 14.63 6.88
C GLU A 137 6.68 14.66 8.14
N LEU A 138 6.49 13.49 8.80
CA LEU A 138 5.55 13.33 9.90
C LEU A 138 5.85 14.31 11.04
N ALA A 139 4.90 15.19 11.31
CA ALA A 139 4.85 16.02 12.51
C ALA A 139 4.01 15.34 13.62
N GLU A 140 3.18 14.36 13.27
CA GLU A 140 2.35 13.58 14.18
C GLU A 140 2.25 12.12 13.70
N LEU A 141 2.39 11.19 14.65
CA LEU A 141 2.16 9.75 14.45
C LEU A 141 1.27 9.27 15.61
N ARG A 142 0.08 8.79 15.28
CA ARG A 142 -0.88 8.24 16.25
C ARG A 142 -0.84 6.74 16.24
N THR A 143 -0.52 6.17 17.40
CA THR A 143 -0.32 4.73 17.59
C THR A 143 -1.18 4.14 18.71
N ASP A 144 -2.18 4.88 19.19
CA ASP A 144 -3.02 4.45 20.30
C ASP A 144 -3.69 3.09 20.01
N GLY A 145 -3.67 2.18 21.00
CA GLY A 145 -4.32 0.87 20.92
C GLY A 145 -3.58 -0.19 20.10
N LEU A 146 -2.31 0.02 19.75
CA LEU A 146 -1.50 -0.94 19.00
C LEU A 146 -0.81 -1.99 19.89
N ALA A 147 -1.57 -2.69 20.72
CA ALA A 147 -1.06 -3.62 21.74
C ALA A 147 -0.18 -4.78 21.20
N VAL A 148 -0.18 -5.03 19.88
CA VAL A 148 0.59 -6.11 19.25
C VAL A 148 1.73 -5.59 18.36
N LEU A 149 1.99 -4.27 18.34
CA LEU A 149 3.05 -3.69 17.54
C LEU A 149 4.43 -4.14 18.04
N ASP A 150 5.13 -4.92 17.22
CA ASP A 150 6.45 -5.49 17.51
C ASP A 150 7.59 -4.69 16.86
N PHE A 151 7.32 -4.10 15.70
CA PHE A 151 8.31 -3.34 14.94
C PHE A 151 7.80 -1.98 14.51
N LEU A 152 8.53 -0.92 14.91
CA LEU A 152 8.30 0.46 14.46
C LEU A 152 9.59 1.09 13.96
N ASN A 153 9.59 1.58 12.71
CA ASN A 153 10.63 2.46 12.21
C ASN A 153 10.02 3.77 11.71
N CYS A 154 10.07 4.79 12.54
CA CYS A 154 9.62 6.16 12.25
C CYS A 154 10.79 7.15 12.11
N SER A 155 12.02 6.66 11.89
CA SER A 155 13.21 7.51 11.75
C SER A 155 13.10 8.49 10.57
N GLN A 156 13.94 9.53 10.55
CA GLN A 156 13.96 10.51 9.45
C GLN A 156 12.58 11.17 9.20
N ASN A 157 11.91 11.57 10.29
CA ASN A 157 10.67 12.34 10.32
C ASN A 157 10.86 13.64 11.10
N ARG A 158 9.79 14.40 11.33
CA ARG A 158 9.78 15.68 12.06
C ARG A 158 9.02 15.60 13.38
N LEU A 159 8.92 14.40 13.98
CA LEU A 159 8.16 14.15 15.20
C LEU A 159 8.76 14.92 16.38
N PRO A 160 8.03 15.82 17.05
CA PRO A 160 8.52 16.52 18.25
C PRO A 160 8.48 15.61 19.48
N SER A 161 7.63 14.61 19.49
CA SER A 161 7.46 13.60 20.54
C SER A 161 6.90 12.31 19.93
N LEU A 162 7.05 11.22 20.64
CA LEU A 162 6.46 9.93 20.31
C LEU A 162 5.94 9.33 21.62
N ASP A 163 4.65 9.02 21.67
CA ASP A 163 4.02 8.30 22.77
C ASP A 163 3.71 6.87 22.31
N LEU A 164 4.18 5.89 23.05
CA LEU A 164 3.96 4.46 22.82
C LEU A 164 3.41 3.79 24.09
N SER A 165 2.83 4.59 25.01
CA SER A 165 2.17 4.07 26.20
C SER A 165 0.74 3.69 25.89
N ASP A 166 0.39 2.44 26.00
CA ASP A 166 -0.96 1.89 25.99
C ASP A 166 -1.37 1.42 27.38
#